data_9a882ca7b3a64e3daf34a681a8bb1aae
#
_entry.id   9a882ca7b3a64e3daf34a681a8bb1aae
#
_cell.length_a   1.000
_cell.length_b   1.000
_cell.length_c   1.000
_cell.angle_alpha   90.00
_cell.angle_beta   90.00
_cell.angle_gamma   90.00
#
_symmetry.space_group_name_H-M   'P 1'
#
loop_
_entity.id
_entity.type
_entity.pdbx_description
1 polymer ?
#
loop_
_entity_poly.entity_id
_entity_poly.type
_entity_poly.pdbx_seq_one_letter_code
_entity_poly.pdbx_strand_id
1 'polypeptide(L)'
;MSFYDEKKSPDEITQSPSNTSTKSPSPDDFEKLEKLEILPQILQEGILFAGSGSALLLQAAYPGIKNRISDSQNNAGDSGALAKELSDALQATLSYIACLVLGTEQEKKTLLNLLQRGQPPFRASETYTSHPPTQLWVSATLYATATDFYQRIYGRVSYRTAEKAYAEFTLIMHALGMPTGTWPETRQAFWKYWDDQVEQLTVTADAHRFAKDLFDRSDLPRWVNMLKPLMRVATIEMLPPRLREAYGLKSTVSTRGLYRTAMGFSVAIYPALPKGTRSYALQYYLEDLRKHLNVV
;
A
#
# COMPACT_ATOMS: atom_id res chain seq x y z
N MET A 1 44.16 -33.87 12.82
CA MET A 1 43.74 -34.33 14.13
C MET A 1 42.22 -34.34 14.11
N SER A 2 41.70 -35.52 14.00
CA SER A 2 40.33 -36.01 13.97
C SER A 2 39.56 -35.68 15.22
N PHE A 3 38.24 -35.48 15.12
CA PHE A 3 37.25 -36.05 16.03
C PHE A 3 35.84 -35.66 15.59
N TYR A 4 35.20 -36.60 15.07
CA TYR A 4 33.95 -37.38 15.28
C TYR A 4 32.67 -36.75 14.72
N ASP A 5 32.31 -37.36 13.73
CA ASP A 5 31.09 -37.96 13.16
C ASP A 5 30.01 -38.30 14.20
N GLU A 6 28.82 -37.75 14.07
CA GLU A 6 27.62 -38.39 14.61
C GLU A 6 26.40 -38.11 13.70
N LYS A 7 26.11 -39.14 12.90
CA LYS A 7 24.87 -39.28 12.12
C LYS A 7 23.67 -39.31 13.05
N LYS A 8 22.70 -38.42 12.83
CA LYS A 8 21.30 -38.65 13.22
C LYS A 8 20.43 -38.73 11.97
N SER A 9 19.69 -39.82 11.92
CA SER A 9 18.73 -40.18 10.88
C SER A 9 17.59 -39.17 10.73
N PRO A 10 16.99 -39.05 9.55
CA PRO A 10 15.83 -38.20 9.33
C PRO A 10 14.56 -38.98 9.77
N ASP A 11 14.02 -38.62 10.91
CA ASP A 11 12.66 -39.02 11.25
C ASP A 11 11.67 -38.08 10.58
N GLU A 12 10.77 -38.67 9.82
CA GLU A 12 9.61 -38.08 9.18
C GLU A 12 8.80 -37.26 10.20
N ILE A 13 8.75 -35.94 9.98
CA ILE A 13 7.68 -35.11 10.54
C ILE A 13 6.79 -34.67 9.38
N THR A 14 5.83 -35.56 9.10
CA THR A 14 4.63 -35.21 8.34
C THR A 14 3.83 -34.20 9.17
N GLN A 15 4.13 -32.90 9.02
CA GLN A 15 3.26 -31.88 9.54
C GLN A 15 2.23 -31.53 8.44
N SER A 16 1.01 -31.99 8.70
CA SER A 16 -0.20 -31.53 8.03
C SER A 16 -0.23 -29.99 8.02
N PRO A 17 -0.75 -29.34 6.95
CA PRO A 17 -0.89 -27.90 6.94
C PRO A 17 -1.85 -27.51 8.06
N SER A 18 -1.31 -26.90 9.10
CA SER A 18 -2.11 -26.27 10.15
C SER A 18 -2.99 -25.21 9.49
N ASN A 19 -4.29 -25.42 9.54
CA ASN A 19 -5.31 -24.43 9.28
C ASN A 19 -4.93 -23.13 10.02
N THR A 20 -4.41 -22.16 9.28
CA THR A 20 -4.20 -20.81 9.79
C THR A 20 -5.59 -20.19 9.90
N SER A 21 -6.24 -20.42 11.02
CA SER A 21 -7.49 -19.78 11.40
C SER A 21 -7.24 -18.28 11.39
N THR A 22 -7.76 -17.58 10.42
CA THR A 22 -7.91 -16.12 10.43
C THR A 22 -8.78 -15.80 11.63
N LYS A 23 -8.13 -15.40 12.73
CA LYS A 23 -8.80 -15.05 13.96
C LYS A 23 -9.63 -13.79 13.68
N SER A 24 -10.94 -13.89 13.75
CA SER A 24 -11.86 -12.75 13.64
C SER A 24 -11.37 -11.61 14.53
N PRO A 25 -11.42 -10.32 14.07
CA PRO A 25 -11.16 -9.19 14.94
C PRO A 25 -12.00 -9.35 16.21
N SER A 26 -11.33 -9.28 17.34
CA SER A 26 -12.03 -9.39 18.64
C SER A 26 -12.83 -8.10 18.87
N PRO A 27 -13.86 -8.09 19.75
CA PRO A 27 -14.49 -6.87 20.20
C PRO A 27 -13.49 -5.79 20.65
N ASP A 28 -12.38 -6.21 21.24
CA ASP A 28 -11.25 -5.39 21.64
C ASP A 28 -10.55 -4.69 20.46
N ASP A 29 -10.43 -5.36 19.31
CA ASP A 29 -9.78 -4.76 18.14
C ASP A 29 -10.66 -3.70 17.52
N PHE A 30 -11.99 -3.88 17.58
CA PHE A 30 -12.94 -2.90 17.13
C PHE A 30 -12.88 -1.62 18.00
N GLU A 31 -12.86 -1.76 19.32
CA GLU A 31 -12.71 -0.64 20.25
C GLU A 31 -11.39 0.13 20.03
N LYS A 32 -10.31 -0.57 19.68
CA LYS A 32 -9.03 0.05 19.35
C LYS A 32 -9.10 0.83 18.03
N LEU A 33 -9.81 0.32 17.02
CA LEU A 33 -10.02 1.02 15.74
C LEU A 33 -10.82 2.32 15.91
N GLU A 34 -11.74 2.40 16.89
CA GLU A 34 -12.44 3.63 17.22
C GLU A 34 -11.55 4.69 17.89
N LYS A 35 -10.45 4.26 18.51
CA LYS A 35 -9.50 5.11 19.25
C LYS A 35 -8.27 5.53 18.43
N LEU A 36 -8.28 5.36 17.10
CA LEU A 36 -7.19 5.83 16.25
C LEU A 36 -7.09 7.37 16.33
N GLU A 37 -5.87 7.88 16.55
CA GLU A 37 -5.65 9.32 16.74
C GLU A 37 -4.72 9.92 15.67
N ILE A 38 -3.61 9.26 15.37
CA ILE A 38 -2.54 9.81 14.52
C ILE A 38 -2.75 9.44 13.06
N LEU A 39 -3.01 8.16 12.80
CA LEU A 39 -3.12 7.66 11.43
C LEU A 39 -4.29 8.27 10.66
N PRO A 40 -5.49 8.49 11.24
CA PRO A 40 -6.55 9.22 10.57
C PRO A 40 -6.15 10.63 10.14
N GLN A 41 -5.37 11.35 10.95
CA GLN A 41 -4.89 12.68 10.60
C GLN A 41 -3.91 12.64 9.41
N ILE A 42 -3.11 11.59 9.30
CA ILE A 42 -2.19 11.40 8.19
C ILE A 42 -2.97 10.97 6.94
N LEU A 43 -3.74 9.91 7.01
CA LEU A 43 -4.37 9.29 5.84
C LEU A 43 -5.49 10.12 5.20
N GLN A 44 -6.13 11.03 5.96
CA GLN A 44 -7.12 11.95 5.38
C GLN A 44 -6.51 12.96 4.39
N GLU A 45 -5.19 13.13 4.38
CA GLU A 45 -4.53 14.11 3.55
C GLU A 45 -4.47 13.68 2.09
N GLY A 46 -5.34 14.22 1.25
CA GLY A 46 -5.45 13.85 -0.18
C GLY A 46 -4.17 14.08 -0.98
N ILE A 47 -3.28 14.98 -0.52
CA ILE A 47 -1.99 15.18 -1.19
C ILE A 47 -1.09 13.94 -1.14
N LEU A 48 -1.33 13.00 -0.22
CA LEU A 48 -0.59 11.73 -0.14
C LEU A 48 -0.72 10.90 -1.42
N PHE A 49 -1.82 11.09 -2.15
CA PHE A 49 -2.01 10.44 -3.45
C PHE A 49 -0.95 10.85 -4.48
N ALA A 50 -0.29 12.00 -4.30
CA ALA A 50 0.84 12.36 -5.13
C ALA A 50 2.05 11.41 -4.97
N GLY A 51 2.18 10.74 -3.83
CA GLY A 51 3.17 9.69 -3.58
C GLY A 51 2.76 8.30 -4.10
N SER A 52 1.49 8.08 -4.48
CA SER A 52 0.97 6.76 -4.85
C SER A 52 1.66 6.16 -6.09
N GLY A 53 2.13 7.00 -7.01
CA GLY A 53 2.86 6.51 -8.18
C GLY A 53 4.14 5.75 -7.81
N SER A 54 4.86 6.19 -6.76
CA SER A 54 6.04 5.45 -6.28
C SER A 54 5.66 4.12 -5.63
N ALA A 55 4.57 4.07 -4.85
CA ALA A 55 4.06 2.83 -4.29
C ALA A 55 3.70 1.82 -5.39
N LEU A 56 2.96 2.25 -6.41
CA LEU A 56 2.57 1.41 -7.53
C LEU A 56 3.77 0.86 -8.32
N LEU A 57 4.80 1.68 -8.56
CA LEU A 57 6.00 1.22 -9.26
C LEU A 57 6.84 0.25 -8.40
N LEU A 58 6.91 0.46 -7.09
CA LEU A 58 7.54 -0.49 -6.16
C LEU A 58 6.79 -1.83 -6.14
N GLN A 59 5.45 -1.81 -6.17
CA GLN A 59 4.62 -3.00 -6.27
C GLN A 59 4.81 -3.72 -7.60
N ALA A 60 4.79 -2.99 -8.71
CA ALA A 60 4.98 -3.56 -10.05
C ALA A 60 6.36 -4.23 -10.24
N ALA A 61 7.39 -3.78 -9.51
CA ALA A 61 8.72 -4.37 -9.53
C ALA A 61 8.87 -5.60 -8.61
N TYR A 62 7.84 -5.95 -7.82
CA TYR A 62 7.91 -7.04 -6.85
C TYR A 62 7.77 -8.41 -7.53
N PRO A 63 8.74 -9.31 -7.37
CA PRO A 63 8.72 -10.62 -8.04
C PRO A 63 7.48 -11.46 -7.74
N GLY A 64 6.94 -11.37 -6.52
CA GLY A 64 5.74 -12.12 -6.10
C GLY A 64 4.49 -11.73 -6.89
N ILE A 65 4.36 -10.50 -7.34
CA ILE A 65 3.25 -10.04 -8.18
C ILE A 65 3.41 -10.58 -9.60
N LYS A 66 4.61 -10.47 -10.19
CA LYS A 66 4.90 -10.98 -11.53
C LYS A 66 4.60 -12.46 -11.68
N ASN A 67 5.13 -13.28 -10.77
CA ASN A 67 5.01 -14.74 -10.87
C ASN A 67 3.55 -15.18 -10.85
N ARG A 68 2.72 -14.54 -10.04
CA ARG A 68 1.29 -14.86 -9.93
C ARG A 68 0.46 -14.45 -11.13
N ILE A 69 0.75 -13.30 -11.73
CA ILE A 69 0.08 -12.88 -12.97
C ILE A 69 0.43 -13.85 -14.11
N SER A 70 1.68 -14.28 -14.17
CA SER A 70 2.13 -15.27 -15.17
C SER A 70 1.47 -16.64 -14.97
N ASP A 71 1.28 -17.07 -13.71
CA ASP A 71 0.65 -18.34 -13.37
C ASP A 71 -0.88 -18.33 -13.63
N SER A 72 -1.52 -17.17 -13.46
CA SER A 72 -2.98 -17.02 -13.63
C SER A 72 -3.41 -16.91 -15.10
N GLN A 73 -2.49 -16.58 -15.99
CA GLN A 73 -2.77 -16.36 -17.40
C GLN A 73 -2.03 -17.37 -18.28
N ASN A 74 -2.74 -18.39 -18.74
CA ASN A 74 -2.30 -19.27 -19.83
C ASN A 74 -2.12 -18.54 -21.19
N ASN A 75 -2.28 -17.20 -21.21
CA ASN A 75 -2.13 -16.35 -22.39
C ASN A 75 -1.09 -15.26 -22.10
N ALA A 76 0.16 -15.53 -22.42
CA ALA A 76 1.24 -14.54 -22.47
C ALA A 76 0.86 -13.44 -23.48
N GLY A 77 0.50 -12.25 -22.98
CA GLY A 77 0.31 -11.10 -23.87
C GLY A 77 -0.58 -9.96 -23.39
N ASP A 78 -1.36 -10.11 -22.31
CA ASP A 78 -2.21 -9.01 -21.87
C ASP A 78 -1.45 -8.03 -20.96
N SER A 79 -0.87 -7.01 -21.59
CA SER A 79 -0.17 -5.92 -20.91
C SER A 79 -1.09 -5.05 -20.02
N GLY A 80 -2.41 -5.19 -20.17
CA GLY A 80 -3.41 -4.52 -19.33
C GLY A 80 -3.64 -5.21 -17.98
N ALA A 81 -3.31 -6.50 -17.88
CA ALA A 81 -3.63 -7.29 -16.69
C ALA A 81 -2.93 -6.77 -15.43
N LEU A 82 -1.63 -6.48 -15.50
CA LEU A 82 -0.87 -5.91 -14.37
C LEU A 82 -1.44 -4.55 -13.95
N ALA A 83 -1.72 -3.68 -14.90
CA ALA A 83 -2.26 -2.36 -14.63
C ALA A 83 -3.65 -2.44 -13.99
N LYS A 84 -4.50 -3.32 -14.49
CA LYS A 84 -5.84 -3.55 -13.94
C LYS A 84 -5.74 -4.11 -12.52
N GLU A 85 -4.94 -5.12 -12.29
CA GLU A 85 -4.78 -5.77 -10.99
C GLU A 85 -4.25 -4.82 -9.93
N LEU A 86 -3.20 -4.04 -10.23
CA LEU A 86 -2.67 -3.01 -9.34
C LEU A 86 -3.70 -1.92 -9.04
N SER A 87 -4.47 -1.51 -10.05
CA SER A 87 -5.51 -0.48 -9.90
C SER A 87 -6.66 -0.96 -9.03
N ASP A 88 -7.16 -2.18 -9.27
CA ASP A 88 -8.28 -2.77 -8.51
C ASP A 88 -7.87 -3.01 -7.03
N ALA A 89 -6.66 -3.50 -6.79
CA ALA A 89 -6.13 -3.70 -5.44
C ALA A 89 -5.94 -2.38 -4.69
N LEU A 90 -5.42 -1.36 -5.36
CA LEU A 90 -5.27 -0.01 -4.78
C LEU A 90 -6.64 0.58 -4.44
N GLN A 91 -7.63 0.51 -5.35
CA GLN A 91 -8.99 0.98 -5.12
C GLN A 91 -9.62 0.30 -3.91
N ALA A 92 -9.57 -1.03 -3.84
CA ALA A 92 -10.10 -1.80 -2.72
C ALA A 92 -9.45 -1.37 -1.39
N THR A 93 -8.12 -1.36 -1.35
CA THR A 93 -7.36 -1.02 -0.14
C THR A 93 -7.66 0.40 0.32
N LEU A 94 -7.66 1.38 -0.59
CA LEU A 94 -7.96 2.77 -0.25
C LEU A 94 -9.40 2.97 0.22
N SER A 95 -10.36 2.25 -0.38
CA SER A 95 -11.76 2.29 0.03
C SER A 95 -11.96 1.69 1.43
N TYR A 96 -11.28 0.59 1.74
CA TYR A 96 -11.33 -0.01 3.07
C TYR A 96 -10.67 0.88 4.13
N ILE A 97 -9.49 1.42 3.84
CA ILE A 97 -8.83 2.40 4.70
C ILE A 97 -9.72 3.64 4.90
N ALA A 98 -10.36 4.14 3.85
CA ALA A 98 -11.27 5.29 3.94
C ALA A 98 -12.45 5.00 4.88
N CYS A 99 -13.01 3.79 4.83
CA CYS A 99 -14.06 3.37 5.75
C CYS A 99 -13.56 3.30 7.21
N LEU A 100 -12.41 2.70 7.44
CA LEU A 100 -11.86 2.58 8.80
C LEU A 100 -11.46 3.93 9.40
N VAL A 101 -11.09 4.90 8.57
CA VAL A 101 -10.67 6.24 9.01
C VAL A 101 -11.85 7.23 9.12
N LEU A 102 -12.74 7.26 8.15
CA LEU A 102 -13.80 8.28 8.03
C LEU A 102 -15.22 7.72 8.16
N GLY A 103 -15.40 6.40 8.07
CA GLY A 103 -16.69 5.75 8.10
C GLY A 103 -17.37 5.82 9.48
N THR A 104 -18.68 5.69 9.49
CA THR A 104 -19.45 5.52 10.72
C THR A 104 -19.14 4.17 11.36
N GLU A 105 -19.45 4.03 12.64
CA GLU A 105 -19.30 2.77 13.38
C GLU A 105 -20.03 1.61 12.67
N GLN A 106 -21.22 1.86 12.15
CA GLN A 106 -22.00 0.86 11.43
C GLN A 106 -21.33 0.44 10.10
N GLU A 107 -20.78 1.39 9.35
CA GLU A 107 -20.05 1.09 8.09
C GLU A 107 -18.80 0.27 8.36
N LYS A 108 -18.03 0.62 9.41
CA LYS A 108 -16.85 -0.13 9.83
C LYS A 108 -17.21 -1.57 10.21
N LYS A 109 -18.24 -1.75 11.04
CA LYS A 109 -18.75 -3.08 11.43
C LYS A 109 -19.19 -3.91 10.22
N THR A 110 -19.93 -3.30 9.31
CA THR A 110 -20.41 -3.96 8.09
C THR A 110 -19.24 -4.41 7.22
N LEU A 111 -18.28 -3.51 6.96
CA LEU A 111 -17.09 -3.84 6.19
C LEU A 111 -16.30 -5.02 6.81
N LEU A 112 -16.00 -4.92 8.10
CA LEU A 112 -15.21 -5.97 8.78
C LEU A 112 -15.94 -7.31 8.79
N ASN A 113 -17.26 -7.33 8.98
CA ASN A 113 -18.05 -8.56 8.88
C ASN A 113 -18.03 -9.17 7.47
N LEU A 114 -18.09 -8.35 6.42
CA LEU A 114 -18.00 -8.84 5.04
C LEU A 114 -16.61 -9.43 4.74
N LEU A 115 -15.56 -8.74 5.16
CA LEU A 115 -14.18 -9.24 4.97
C LEU A 115 -13.97 -10.58 5.68
N GLN A 116 -14.46 -10.73 6.92
CA GLN A 116 -14.37 -11.97 7.70
C GLN A 116 -15.11 -13.14 7.04
N ARG A 117 -16.23 -12.86 6.38
CA ARG A 117 -17.01 -13.88 5.66
C ARG A 117 -16.41 -14.22 4.28
N GLY A 118 -15.29 -13.61 3.91
CA GLY A 118 -14.72 -13.77 2.57
C GLY A 118 -15.58 -13.17 1.46
N GLN A 119 -16.39 -12.17 1.78
CA GLN A 119 -17.28 -11.45 0.86
C GLN A 119 -16.87 -9.99 0.72
N PRO A 120 -15.65 -9.69 0.24
CA PRO A 120 -15.19 -8.31 0.14
C PRO A 120 -16.06 -7.52 -0.84
N PRO A 121 -16.41 -6.24 -0.52
CA PRO A 121 -17.22 -5.38 -1.39
C PRO A 121 -16.58 -5.15 -2.76
N PHE A 122 -15.26 -5.08 -2.80
CA PHE A 122 -14.49 -5.06 -4.05
C PHE A 122 -13.82 -6.42 -4.24
N ARG A 123 -13.92 -6.96 -5.43
CA ARG A 123 -13.10 -8.10 -5.83
C ARG A 123 -11.67 -7.59 -6.09
N ALA A 124 -10.91 -7.37 -5.03
CA ALA A 124 -9.47 -7.32 -5.17
C ALA A 124 -9.02 -8.65 -5.75
N SER A 125 -8.12 -8.63 -6.72
CA SER A 125 -7.58 -9.86 -7.30
C SER A 125 -7.14 -10.83 -6.20
N GLU A 126 -7.42 -12.10 -6.35
CA GLU A 126 -6.99 -13.16 -5.43
C GLU A 126 -5.47 -13.13 -5.18
N THR A 127 -4.71 -12.59 -6.13
CA THR A 127 -3.27 -12.38 -6.04
C THR A 127 -2.87 -11.55 -4.81
N TYR A 128 -3.65 -10.52 -4.48
CA TYR A 128 -3.34 -9.64 -3.34
C TYR A 128 -3.90 -10.13 -2.02
N THR A 129 -5.03 -10.84 -2.04
CA THR A 129 -5.74 -11.24 -0.82
C THR A 129 -5.30 -12.60 -0.29
N SER A 130 -4.78 -13.48 -1.14
CA SER A 130 -4.50 -14.87 -0.77
C SER A 130 -3.03 -15.18 -0.46
N HIS A 131 -2.10 -14.23 -0.67
CA HIS A 131 -0.67 -14.47 -0.47
C HIS A 131 -0.05 -13.50 0.55
N PRO A 132 0.19 -13.94 1.80
CA PRO A 132 0.67 -13.07 2.87
C PRO A 132 1.92 -12.22 2.53
N PRO A 133 2.97 -12.75 1.87
CA PRO A 133 4.12 -11.91 1.47
C PRO A 133 3.78 -10.79 0.50
N THR A 134 2.83 -11.01 -0.43
CA THR A 134 2.36 -9.95 -1.35
C THR A 134 1.53 -8.90 -0.62
N GLN A 135 0.62 -9.33 0.27
CA GLN A 135 -0.15 -8.40 1.12
C GLN A 135 0.79 -7.54 1.98
N LEU A 136 1.80 -8.17 2.59
CA LEU A 136 2.79 -7.45 3.38
C LEU A 136 3.51 -6.40 2.54
N TRP A 137 3.99 -6.76 1.33
CA TRP A 137 4.69 -5.82 0.47
C TRP A 137 3.82 -4.65 0.01
N VAL A 138 2.59 -4.93 -0.45
CA VAL A 138 1.62 -3.90 -0.84
C VAL A 138 1.37 -2.93 0.32
N SER A 139 1.08 -3.46 1.50
CA SER A 139 0.85 -2.65 2.71
C SER A 139 2.09 -1.86 3.12
N ALA A 140 3.28 -2.46 3.00
CA ALA A 140 4.55 -1.80 3.30
C ALA A 140 4.80 -0.60 2.37
N THR A 141 4.53 -0.76 1.07
CA THR A 141 4.67 0.35 0.12
C THR A 141 3.71 1.49 0.42
N LEU A 142 2.47 1.20 0.81
CA LEU A 142 1.50 2.23 1.20
C LEU A 142 1.94 2.96 2.47
N TYR A 143 2.34 2.24 3.51
CA TYR A 143 2.82 2.83 4.75
C TYR A 143 4.06 3.71 4.52
N ALA A 144 5.09 3.16 3.86
CA ALA A 144 6.36 3.85 3.66
C ALA A 144 6.18 5.12 2.80
N THR A 145 5.46 5.02 1.68
CA THR A 145 5.27 6.16 0.78
C THR A 145 4.35 7.23 1.37
N ALA A 146 3.28 6.84 2.06
CA ALA A 146 2.37 7.80 2.69
C ALA A 146 3.07 8.56 3.81
N THR A 147 3.79 7.87 4.70
CA THR A 147 4.49 8.51 5.82
C THR A 147 5.68 9.35 5.37
N ASP A 148 6.42 8.92 4.35
CA ASP A 148 7.49 9.73 3.75
C ASP A 148 6.93 11.00 3.11
N PHE A 149 5.88 10.87 2.29
CA PHE A 149 5.29 12.03 1.62
C PHE A 149 4.63 13.00 2.61
N TYR A 150 3.97 12.48 3.65
CA TYR A 150 3.42 13.30 4.73
C TYR A 150 4.51 14.17 5.38
N GLN A 151 5.65 13.56 5.72
CA GLN A 151 6.76 14.29 6.34
C GLN A 151 7.44 15.30 5.40
N ARG A 152 7.37 15.09 4.08
CA ARG A 152 7.84 16.07 3.09
C ARG A 152 6.96 17.32 3.06
N ILE A 153 5.66 17.20 3.37
CA ILE A 153 4.71 18.32 3.39
C ILE A 153 4.66 19.02 4.75
N TYR A 154 4.57 18.23 5.82
CA TYR A 154 4.32 18.74 7.18
C TYR A 154 5.56 18.82 8.06
N GLY A 155 6.70 18.36 7.55
CA GLY A 155 7.94 18.23 8.32
C GLY A 155 8.03 16.92 9.10
N ARG A 156 9.18 16.70 9.74
CA ARG A 156 9.45 15.48 10.49
C ARG A 156 8.55 15.38 11.72
N VAL A 157 7.91 14.24 11.88
CA VAL A 157 7.15 13.93 13.09
C VAL A 157 8.07 13.46 14.22
N SER A 158 7.63 13.62 15.47
CA SER A 158 8.35 13.10 16.62
C SER A 158 8.46 11.58 16.58
N TYR A 159 9.47 11.02 17.25
CA TYR A 159 9.62 9.56 17.37
C TYR A 159 8.34 8.93 17.93
N ARG A 160 7.77 9.51 19.00
CA ARG A 160 6.53 9.02 19.63
C ARG A 160 5.35 9.01 18.65
N THR A 161 5.20 10.06 17.84
CA THR A 161 4.16 10.14 16.81
C THR A 161 4.35 9.07 15.75
N ALA A 162 5.59 8.84 15.30
CA ALA A 162 5.90 7.82 14.31
C ALA A 162 5.62 6.40 14.83
N GLU A 163 5.98 6.08 16.08
CA GLU A 163 5.67 4.79 16.70
C GLU A 163 4.17 4.57 16.85
N LYS A 164 3.42 5.61 17.27
CA LYS A 164 1.96 5.53 17.39
C LYS A 164 1.30 5.32 16.02
N ALA A 165 1.71 6.07 15.00
CA ALA A 165 1.21 5.88 13.63
C ALA A 165 1.50 4.45 13.11
N TYR A 166 2.68 3.90 13.43
CA TYR A 166 3.04 2.52 13.08
C TYR A 166 2.12 1.50 13.75
N ALA A 167 1.90 1.63 15.06
CA ALA A 167 1.02 0.74 15.81
C ALA A 167 -0.43 0.81 15.32
N GLU A 168 -0.93 2.01 15.01
CA GLU A 168 -2.27 2.21 14.45
C GLU A 168 -2.39 1.61 13.04
N PHE A 169 -1.35 1.70 12.20
CA PHE A 169 -1.35 1.07 10.89
C PHE A 169 -1.34 -0.46 10.99
N THR A 170 -0.57 -1.03 11.91
CA THR A 170 -0.56 -2.46 12.22
C THR A 170 -1.97 -2.94 12.56
N LEU A 171 -2.69 -2.19 13.40
CA LEU A 171 -4.06 -2.52 13.78
C LEU A 171 -5.01 -2.51 12.57
N ILE A 172 -4.90 -1.52 11.69
CA ILE A 172 -5.69 -1.47 10.45
C ILE A 172 -5.39 -2.70 9.56
N MET A 173 -4.11 -3.07 9.40
CA MET A 173 -3.75 -4.21 8.55
C MET A 173 -4.30 -5.53 9.10
N HIS A 174 -4.26 -5.73 10.41
CA HIS A 174 -4.88 -6.90 11.04
C HIS A 174 -6.40 -6.90 10.86
N ALA A 175 -7.05 -5.76 11.01
CA ALA A 175 -8.49 -5.62 10.79
C ALA A 175 -8.90 -5.92 9.34
N LEU A 176 -8.04 -5.60 8.37
CA LEU A 176 -8.22 -5.92 6.95
C LEU A 176 -7.85 -7.37 6.59
N GLY A 177 -7.55 -8.21 7.58
CA GLY A 177 -7.35 -9.64 7.39
C GLY A 177 -5.89 -10.08 7.20
N MET A 178 -4.91 -9.20 7.45
CA MET A 178 -3.51 -9.62 7.46
C MET A 178 -3.26 -10.55 8.65
N PRO A 179 -2.69 -11.76 8.42
CA PRO A 179 -2.43 -12.71 9.50
C PRO A 179 -1.50 -12.12 10.56
N THR A 180 -1.76 -12.46 11.83
CA THR A 180 -0.88 -12.09 12.94
C THR A 180 0.54 -12.64 12.72
N GLY A 181 1.55 -11.82 13.04
CA GLY A 181 2.96 -12.19 12.82
C GLY A 181 3.47 -11.96 11.39
N THR A 182 2.61 -11.58 10.43
CA THR A 182 3.04 -11.23 9.07
C THR A 182 3.66 -9.83 9.05
N TRP A 183 3.04 -8.85 9.72
CA TRP A 183 3.55 -7.48 9.81
C TRP A 183 4.71 -7.40 10.81
N PRO A 184 5.82 -6.70 10.50
CA PRO A 184 6.96 -6.57 11.41
C PRO A 184 6.55 -5.99 12.77
N GLU A 185 6.99 -6.60 13.86
CA GLU A 185 6.55 -6.22 15.22
C GLU A 185 6.96 -4.81 15.63
N THR A 186 8.08 -4.33 15.09
CA THR A 186 8.60 -2.99 15.41
C THR A 186 8.84 -2.18 14.14
N ARG A 187 8.78 -0.86 14.26
CA ARG A 187 9.11 0.04 13.16
C ARG A 187 10.57 -0.11 12.69
N GLN A 188 11.48 -0.49 13.57
CA GLN A 188 12.86 -0.80 13.20
C GLN A 188 12.94 -2.08 12.35
N ALA A 189 12.24 -3.14 12.75
CA ALA A 189 12.15 -4.38 11.96
C ALA A 189 11.47 -4.12 10.61
N PHE A 190 10.46 -3.23 10.56
CA PHE A 190 9.83 -2.81 9.31
C PHE A 190 10.83 -2.16 8.35
N TRP A 191 11.65 -1.21 8.81
CA TRP A 191 12.61 -0.56 7.92
C TRP A 191 13.71 -1.50 7.46
N LYS A 192 14.13 -2.44 8.30
CA LYS A 192 15.03 -3.52 7.85
C LYS A 192 14.38 -4.37 6.75
N TYR A 193 13.13 -4.83 6.97
CA TYR A 193 12.37 -5.56 5.96
C TYR A 193 12.25 -4.74 4.66
N TRP A 194 11.94 -3.46 4.77
CA TRP A 194 11.82 -2.55 3.63
C TRP A 194 13.10 -2.50 2.80
N ASP A 195 14.23 -2.28 3.42
CA ASP A 195 15.53 -2.20 2.76
C ASP A 195 15.88 -3.52 2.06
N ASP A 196 15.71 -4.65 2.77
CA ASP A 196 15.94 -6.00 2.24
C ASP A 196 15.05 -6.28 1.00
N GLN A 197 13.79 -5.82 1.00
CA GLN A 197 12.88 -6.00 -0.14
C GLN A 197 13.24 -5.09 -1.31
N VAL A 198 13.52 -3.81 -1.05
CA VAL A 198 13.89 -2.84 -2.10
C VAL A 198 15.12 -3.31 -2.87
N GLU A 199 16.08 -3.96 -2.21
CA GLU A 199 17.26 -4.52 -2.87
C GLU A 199 16.92 -5.66 -3.85
N GLN A 200 15.86 -6.42 -3.59
CA GLN A 200 15.44 -7.56 -4.39
C GLN A 200 14.52 -7.19 -5.57
N LEU A 201 13.98 -5.97 -5.60
CA LEU A 201 13.06 -5.54 -6.66
C LEU A 201 13.71 -5.61 -8.03
N THR A 202 12.94 -6.05 -9.02
CA THR A 202 13.41 -6.15 -10.42
C THR A 202 12.36 -5.58 -11.36
N VAL A 203 12.75 -4.59 -12.16
CA VAL A 203 11.86 -3.99 -13.16
C VAL A 203 11.81 -4.90 -14.39
N THR A 204 10.62 -5.45 -14.64
CA THR A 204 10.32 -6.29 -15.80
C THR A 204 9.83 -5.45 -16.97
N ALA A 205 9.74 -6.05 -18.16
CA ALA A 205 9.17 -5.38 -19.35
C ALA A 205 7.71 -4.92 -19.10
N ASP A 206 6.92 -5.70 -18.35
CA ASP A 206 5.53 -5.36 -18.01
C ASP A 206 5.48 -4.21 -17.00
N ALA A 207 6.33 -4.24 -15.96
CA ALA A 207 6.46 -3.15 -15.02
C ALA A 207 6.90 -1.85 -15.72
N HIS A 208 7.80 -1.95 -16.69
CA HIS A 208 8.24 -0.78 -17.47
C HIS A 208 7.11 -0.21 -18.34
N ARG A 209 6.30 -1.08 -18.99
CA ARG A 209 5.10 -0.65 -19.73
C ARG A 209 4.08 0.00 -18.79
N PHE A 210 3.82 -0.63 -17.65
CA PHE A 210 2.94 -0.08 -16.63
C PHE A 210 3.37 1.32 -16.17
N ALA A 211 4.67 1.54 -15.95
CA ALA A 211 5.18 2.86 -15.55
C ALA A 211 4.91 3.94 -16.60
N LYS A 212 5.00 3.58 -17.89
CA LYS A 212 4.66 4.49 -18.99
C LYS A 212 3.18 4.81 -19.01
N ASP A 213 2.33 3.77 -18.95
CA ASP A 213 0.89 3.91 -19.03
C ASP A 213 0.31 4.65 -17.81
N LEU A 214 0.89 4.46 -16.61
CA LEU A 214 0.45 5.12 -15.38
C LEU A 214 0.33 6.64 -15.50
N PHE A 215 1.26 7.27 -16.20
CA PHE A 215 1.27 8.73 -16.38
C PHE A 215 0.51 9.20 -17.63
N ASP A 216 0.27 8.31 -18.59
CA ASP A 216 -0.39 8.64 -19.85
C ASP A 216 -1.92 8.44 -19.79
N ARG A 217 -2.43 7.66 -18.82
CA ARG A 217 -3.88 7.42 -18.65
C ARG A 217 -4.65 8.72 -18.43
N SER A 218 -5.77 8.89 -19.15
CA SER A 218 -6.66 10.05 -19.04
C SER A 218 -8.04 9.73 -18.45
N ASP A 219 -8.35 8.44 -18.27
CA ASP A 219 -9.61 7.91 -17.77
C ASP A 219 -9.77 7.98 -16.23
N LEU A 220 -8.83 8.61 -15.55
CA LEU A 220 -8.82 8.76 -14.11
C LEU A 220 -9.77 9.89 -13.62
N PRO A 221 -10.25 9.84 -12.38
CA PRO A 221 -11.05 10.91 -11.79
C PRO A 221 -10.39 12.28 -11.97
N ARG A 222 -11.19 13.34 -12.13
CA ARG A 222 -10.69 14.70 -12.39
C ARG A 222 -9.65 15.19 -11.37
N TRP A 223 -9.86 14.86 -10.10
CA TRP A 223 -8.95 15.24 -9.02
C TRP A 223 -7.59 14.53 -9.13
N VAL A 224 -7.57 13.25 -9.58
CA VAL A 224 -6.31 12.51 -9.85
C VAL A 224 -5.59 13.14 -11.04
N ASN A 225 -6.31 13.46 -12.13
CA ASN A 225 -5.72 14.12 -13.29
C ASN A 225 -5.09 15.47 -12.94
N MET A 226 -5.67 16.20 -11.99
CA MET A 226 -5.12 17.47 -11.49
C MET A 226 -3.81 17.25 -10.69
N LEU A 227 -3.69 16.14 -9.97
CA LEU A 227 -2.48 15.80 -9.21
C LEU A 227 -1.38 15.15 -10.03
N LYS A 228 -1.65 14.70 -11.26
CA LYS A 228 -0.66 13.98 -12.10
C LYS A 228 0.69 14.68 -12.26
N PRO A 229 0.78 16.00 -12.50
CA PRO A 229 2.09 16.65 -12.63
C PRO A 229 2.92 16.50 -11.35
N LEU A 230 2.28 16.65 -10.17
CA LEU A 230 2.93 16.45 -8.89
C LEU A 230 3.26 14.95 -8.67
N MET A 231 2.32 14.04 -8.98
CA MET A 231 2.56 12.59 -8.90
C MET A 231 3.78 12.18 -9.70
N ARG A 232 3.91 12.65 -10.96
CA ARG A 232 5.03 12.29 -11.83
C ARG A 232 6.37 12.71 -11.23
N VAL A 233 6.50 13.94 -10.79
CA VAL A 233 7.76 14.42 -10.22
C VAL A 233 8.04 13.82 -8.85
N ALA A 234 7.00 13.60 -8.02
CA ALA A 234 7.13 12.94 -6.73
C ALA A 234 7.57 11.48 -6.91
N THR A 235 6.96 10.75 -7.84
CA THR A 235 7.35 9.35 -8.15
C THR A 235 8.82 9.26 -8.54
N ILE A 236 9.29 10.14 -9.42
CA ILE A 236 10.70 10.16 -9.85
C ILE A 236 11.64 10.37 -8.66
N GLU A 237 11.31 11.30 -7.77
CA GLU A 237 12.20 11.68 -6.66
C GLU A 237 12.06 10.78 -5.41
N MET A 238 10.95 10.05 -5.28
CA MET A 238 10.73 9.09 -4.17
C MET A 238 11.29 7.70 -4.47
N LEU A 239 11.41 7.32 -5.75
CA LEU A 239 11.96 6.02 -6.10
C LEU A 239 13.46 5.93 -5.78
N PRO A 240 13.93 4.78 -5.26
CA PRO A 240 15.36 4.49 -5.15
C PRO A 240 16.08 4.68 -6.50
N PRO A 241 17.30 5.26 -6.52
CA PRO A 241 18.02 5.57 -7.75
C PRO A 241 18.10 4.39 -8.73
N ARG A 242 18.42 3.18 -8.22
CA ARG A 242 18.51 1.96 -9.01
C ARG A 242 17.21 1.62 -9.74
N LEU A 243 16.06 1.72 -9.05
CA LEU A 243 14.76 1.44 -9.66
C LEU A 243 14.34 2.55 -10.62
N ARG A 244 14.62 3.79 -10.28
CA ARG A 244 14.36 4.94 -11.16
C ARG A 244 15.07 4.77 -12.50
N GLU A 245 16.35 4.39 -12.49
CA GLU A 245 17.13 4.10 -13.70
C GLU A 245 16.57 2.90 -14.46
N ALA A 246 16.22 1.81 -13.76
CA ALA A 246 15.64 0.62 -14.36
C ALA A 246 14.28 0.89 -15.04
N TYR A 247 13.49 1.84 -14.51
CA TYR A 247 12.26 2.32 -15.14
C TYR A 247 12.50 3.34 -16.27
N GLY A 248 13.74 3.72 -16.54
CA GLY A 248 14.06 4.77 -17.52
C GLY A 248 13.62 6.18 -17.09
N LEU A 249 13.28 6.36 -15.81
CA LEU A 249 12.87 7.64 -15.25
C LEU A 249 14.10 8.47 -14.88
N LYS A 250 14.35 9.56 -15.59
CA LYS A 250 15.56 10.38 -15.39
C LYS A 250 15.29 11.51 -14.40
N SER A 251 16.06 11.55 -13.32
CA SER A 251 16.14 12.72 -12.42
C SER A 251 17.18 13.68 -12.99
N THR A 252 16.71 14.67 -13.76
CA THR A 252 17.53 15.74 -14.33
C THR A 252 17.53 16.97 -13.43
N VAL A 253 18.41 17.93 -13.70
CA VAL A 253 18.38 19.24 -12.99
C VAL A 253 17.01 19.89 -13.12
N SER A 254 16.40 19.80 -14.30
CA SER A 254 15.05 20.34 -14.57
C SER A 254 13.97 19.64 -13.76
N THR A 255 13.93 18.28 -13.74
CA THR A 255 12.92 17.53 -12.95
C THR A 255 13.08 17.76 -11.46
N ARG A 256 14.32 17.84 -10.95
CA ARG A 256 14.58 18.21 -9.55
C ARG A 256 14.17 19.63 -9.22
N GLY A 257 14.41 20.58 -10.13
CA GLY A 257 13.94 21.96 -10.01
C GLY A 257 12.42 22.02 -9.94
N LEU A 258 11.73 21.34 -10.87
CA LEU A 258 10.27 21.26 -10.90
C LEU A 258 9.71 20.61 -9.62
N TYR A 259 10.32 19.51 -9.16
CA TYR A 259 9.94 18.86 -7.90
C TYR A 259 10.08 19.83 -6.71
N ARG A 260 11.21 20.51 -6.58
CA ARG A 260 11.43 21.47 -5.48
C ARG A 260 10.41 22.60 -5.50
N THR A 261 10.11 23.14 -6.68
CA THR A 261 9.09 24.20 -6.85
C THR A 261 7.70 23.69 -6.48
N ALA A 262 7.31 22.53 -7.01
CA ALA A 262 6.01 21.92 -6.72
C ALA A 262 5.87 21.58 -5.21
N MET A 263 6.91 21.02 -4.59
CA MET A 263 6.92 20.73 -3.15
C MET A 263 6.91 22.00 -2.32
N GLY A 264 7.70 23.02 -2.66
CA GLY A 264 7.69 24.30 -1.96
C GLY A 264 6.30 24.95 -1.99
N PHE A 265 5.63 24.93 -3.12
CA PHE A 265 4.24 25.40 -3.27
C PHE A 265 3.28 24.53 -2.43
N SER A 266 3.42 23.21 -2.47
CA SER A 266 2.59 22.29 -1.68
C SER A 266 2.76 22.52 -0.19
N VAL A 267 3.98 22.63 0.30
CA VAL A 267 4.27 22.92 1.72
C VAL A 267 3.70 24.27 2.17
N ALA A 268 3.76 25.29 1.32
CA ALA A 268 3.30 26.64 1.66
C ALA A 268 1.77 26.78 1.64
N ILE A 269 1.09 26.11 0.72
CA ILE A 269 -0.34 26.36 0.46
C ILE A 269 -1.23 25.21 0.97
N TYR A 270 -0.82 23.97 0.77
CA TYR A 270 -1.70 22.84 1.06
C TYR A 270 -2.17 22.78 2.53
N PRO A 271 -1.34 22.99 3.57
CA PRO A 271 -1.80 22.99 4.96
C PRO A 271 -2.85 24.06 5.30
N ALA A 272 -2.88 25.15 4.52
CA ALA A 272 -3.85 26.23 4.71
C ALA A 272 -5.23 25.94 4.08
N LEU A 273 -5.35 24.88 3.27
CA LEU A 273 -6.63 24.50 2.68
C LEU A 273 -7.60 23.97 3.74
N PRO A 274 -8.91 24.19 3.57
CA PRO A 274 -9.94 23.62 4.45
C PRO A 274 -9.83 22.10 4.53
N LYS A 275 -10.10 21.52 5.72
CA LYS A 275 -10.04 20.06 5.94
C LYS A 275 -10.87 19.28 4.92
N GLY A 276 -12.08 19.73 4.58
CA GLY A 276 -12.93 19.07 3.58
C GLY A 276 -12.27 18.96 2.20
N THR A 277 -11.52 19.99 1.79
CA THR A 277 -10.75 19.94 0.53
C THR A 277 -9.59 18.95 0.63
N ARG A 278 -8.89 18.95 1.77
CA ARG A 278 -7.74 18.05 1.97
C ARG A 278 -8.16 16.58 2.07
N SER A 279 -9.31 16.28 2.66
CA SER A 279 -9.84 14.92 2.80
C SER A 279 -10.67 14.44 1.59
N TYR A 280 -10.87 15.27 0.57
CA TYR A 280 -11.72 14.95 -0.57
C TYR A 280 -11.36 13.62 -1.26
N ALA A 281 -10.08 13.34 -1.44
CA ALA A 281 -9.64 12.11 -2.07
C ALA A 281 -10.04 10.86 -1.27
N LEU A 282 -9.89 10.89 0.06
CA LEU A 282 -10.29 9.76 0.90
C LEU A 282 -11.83 9.65 0.98
N GLN A 283 -12.55 10.79 1.01
CA GLN A 283 -14.01 10.80 0.93
C GLN A 283 -14.53 10.20 -0.38
N TYR A 284 -13.86 10.45 -1.50
CA TYR A 284 -14.21 9.84 -2.79
C TYR A 284 -14.20 8.31 -2.71
N TYR A 285 -13.18 7.70 -2.10
CA TYR A 285 -13.11 6.25 -1.93
C TYR A 285 -14.14 5.71 -0.92
N LEU A 286 -14.47 6.48 0.12
CA LEU A 286 -15.55 6.11 1.04
C LEU A 286 -16.92 6.11 0.35
N GLU A 287 -17.21 7.14 -0.45
CA GLU A 287 -18.46 7.21 -1.22
C GLU A 287 -18.57 6.07 -2.25
N ASP A 288 -17.47 5.69 -2.86
CA ASP A 288 -17.43 4.55 -3.77
C ASP A 288 -17.73 3.24 -3.04
N LEU A 289 -17.13 3.03 -1.87
CA LEU A 289 -17.44 1.88 -1.00
C LEU A 289 -18.91 1.84 -0.58
N ARG A 290 -19.49 2.99 -0.19
CA ARG A 290 -20.92 3.09 0.20
C ARG A 290 -21.85 2.56 -0.87
N LYS A 291 -21.57 2.85 -2.14
CA LYS A 291 -22.38 2.30 -3.26
C LYS A 291 -22.32 0.78 -3.31
N HIS A 292 -21.19 0.18 -2.96
CA HIS A 292 -21.01 -1.27 -2.93
C HIS A 292 -21.62 -1.91 -1.68
N LEU A 293 -21.56 -1.24 -0.53
CA LEU A 293 -22.18 -1.71 0.71
C LEU A 293 -23.71 -1.69 0.65
N ASN A 294 -24.32 -0.73 -0.06
CA ASN A 294 -25.76 -0.62 -0.20
C ASN A 294 -26.37 -1.61 -1.23
N VAL A 295 -25.54 -2.31 -2.00
CA VAL A 295 -25.95 -3.34 -2.98
C VAL A 295 -25.92 -4.74 -2.36
N VAL A 296 -25.34 -4.90 -1.17
CA VAL A 296 -25.29 -6.13 -0.40
C VAL A 296 -26.32 -6.12 0.72
#